data_5ae67bd271b986dfae6ace1357dfb7ae
#
_entry.id   5ae67bd271b986dfae6ace1357dfb7ae
#
_cell.length_a   1.000
_cell.length_b   1.000
_cell.length_c   1.000
_cell.angle_alpha   90.00
_cell.angle_beta   90.00
_cell.angle_gamma   90.00
#
_symmetry.space_group_name_H-M   'P 1'
#
loop_
_entity.id
_entity.type
_entity.pdbx_description
1 polymer ?
#
loop_
_entity_poly.entity_id
_entity_poly.type
_entity_poly.pdbx_seq_one_letter_code
_entity_poly.pdbx_strand_id
1 'polypeptide(L)'
;VIIENGVLKKFMHNKDSARHFEAEPTGNARAYEFSDEPLIRMRNTAFVPGHHTLDEMIASIDDGYYLVKTGNGQADSTSEFTFAITMGYKIKNGTLGRAIKDTTISGVAFDVLKTVDMISSDMVWSSGGMCGKKQWIPVGMGGPAIKCKVNIGGR
;
A
#
# COMPACT_ATOMS: atom_id res chain seq x y z
N VAL A 1 -15.09 -2.41 5.15
CA VAL A 1 -14.59 -2.04 3.81
C VAL A 1 -14.43 -0.52 3.76
N ILE A 2 -13.28 -0.06 3.28
CA ILE A 2 -12.98 1.38 3.10
C ILE A 2 -13.28 1.78 1.65
N ILE A 3 -12.74 1.03 0.70
CA ILE A 3 -13.00 1.20 -0.73
C ILE A 3 -13.59 -0.11 -1.27
N GLU A 4 -14.64 -0.02 -2.03
CA GLU A 4 -15.32 -1.16 -2.66
C GLU A 4 -15.64 -0.83 -4.12
N ASN A 5 -15.18 -1.66 -5.04
CA ASN A 5 -15.36 -1.46 -6.48
C ASN A 5 -14.93 -0.05 -6.96
N GLY A 6 -13.81 0.43 -6.43
CA GLY A 6 -13.27 1.75 -6.75
C GLY A 6 -13.98 2.94 -6.09
N VAL A 7 -15.00 2.70 -5.27
CA VAL A 7 -15.77 3.74 -4.57
C VAL A 7 -15.37 3.80 -3.10
N LEU A 8 -14.98 4.98 -2.62
CA LEU A 8 -14.74 5.23 -1.21
C LEU A 8 -16.07 5.14 -0.43
N LYS A 9 -16.15 4.22 0.52
CA LYS A 9 -17.35 3.95 1.31
C LYS A 9 -17.35 4.64 2.66
N LYS A 10 -16.18 4.73 3.31
CA LYS A 10 -16.05 5.36 4.63
C LYS A 10 -14.63 5.80 4.90
N PHE A 11 -14.50 6.74 5.82
CA PHE A 11 -13.24 7.13 6.42
C PHE A 11 -12.94 6.34 7.70
N MET A 12 -11.71 6.41 8.15
CA MET A 12 -11.31 5.94 9.46
C MET A 12 -11.54 7.06 10.48
N HIS A 13 -12.19 6.74 11.60
CA HIS A 13 -12.55 7.69 12.63
C HIS A 13 -12.04 7.27 14.02
N ASN A 14 -11.66 8.26 14.82
CA ASN A 14 -11.68 8.20 16.28
C ASN A 14 -13.04 8.73 16.79
N LYS A 15 -13.22 8.85 18.10
CA LYS A 15 -14.49 9.36 18.68
C LYS A 15 -14.75 10.82 18.32
N ASP A 16 -13.71 11.64 18.27
CA ASP A 16 -13.86 13.09 18.03
C ASP A 16 -14.20 13.37 16.56
N SER A 17 -13.47 12.74 15.61
CA SER A 17 -13.79 12.88 14.21
C SER A 17 -15.15 12.25 13.85
N ALA A 18 -15.49 11.12 14.46
CA ALA A 18 -16.81 10.51 14.28
C ALA A 18 -17.94 11.47 14.71
N ARG A 19 -17.79 12.12 15.87
CA ARG A 19 -18.73 13.13 16.34
C ARG A 19 -18.83 14.33 15.40
N HIS A 20 -17.66 14.82 14.92
CA HIS A 20 -17.61 15.98 14.04
C HIS A 20 -18.28 15.72 12.67
N PHE A 21 -18.15 14.52 12.15
CA PHE A 21 -18.71 14.12 10.84
C PHE A 21 -20.03 13.35 10.95
N GLU A 22 -20.65 13.31 12.14
CA GLU A 22 -21.89 12.56 12.39
C GLU A 22 -21.81 11.10 11.90
N ALA A 23 -20.66 10.45 12.14
CA ALA A 23 -20.33 9.11 11.70
C ALA A 23 -20.07 8.16 12.88
N GLU A 24 -20.03 6.87 12.64
CA GLU A 24 -19.67 5.88 13.64
C GLU A 24 -18.15 5.79 13.85
N PRO A 25 -17.67 5.66 15.11
CA PRO A 25 -16.27 5.38 15.38
C PRO A 25 -15.82 4.06 14.75
N THR A 26 -14.66 4.04 14.13
CA THR A 26 -14.16 2.87 13.41
C THR A 26 -13.09 2.09 14.18
N GLY A 27 -12.78 2.49 15.42
CA GLY A 27 -11.77 1.84 16.25
C GLY A 27 -10.33 2.04 15.75
N ASN A 28 -10.07 3.15 15.07
CA ASN A 28 -8.78 3.46 14.48
C ASN A 28 -7.90 4.37 15.37
N ALA A 29 -8.36 4.77 16.55
CA ALA A 29 -7.53 5.53 17.48
C ALA A 29 -6.45 4.63 18.09
N ARG A 30 -5.16 4.98 17.90
CA ARG A 30 -4.00 4.28 18.44
C ARG A 30 -2.96 5.24 18.98
N ALA A 31 -2.43 4.92 20.14
CA ALA A 31 -1.21 5.46 20.69
C ALA A 31 -0.19 4.31 20.85
N TYR A 32 1.09 4.60 20.92
CA TYR A 32 2.12 3.60 21.20
C TYR A 32 2.52 3.67 22.67
N GLU A 33 2.90 4.83 23.14
CA GLU A 33 3.20 5.08 24.54
C GLU A 33 1.96 5.51 25.32
N PHE A 34 1.96 5.27 26.63
CA PHE A 34 0.84 5.65 27.50
C PHE A 34 0.61 7.17 27.57
N SER A 35 1.64 7.95 27.28
CA SER A 35 1.61 9.42 27.25
C SER A 35 1.24 10.00 25.89
N ASP A 36 1.17 9.18 24.86
CA ASP A 36 0.84 9.63 23.51
C ASP A 36 -0.66 9.92 23.35
N GLU A 37 -0.98 10.93 22.57
CA GLU A 37 -2.33 11.16 22.08
C GLU A 37 -2.77 10.05 21.12
N PRO A 38 -3.92 9.39 21.33
CA PRO A 38 -4.45 8.42 20.37
C PRO A 38 -4.83 9.08 19.04
N LEU A 39 -4.06 8.81 17.99
CA LEU A 39 -4.28 9.33 16.64
C LEU A 39 -5.01 8.31 15.77
N ILE A 40 -5.74 8.80 14.76
CA ILE A 40 -6.34 7.93 13.73
C ILE A 40 -5.21 7.27 12.94
N ARG A 41 -5.14 5.94 12.96
CA ARG A 41 -4.15 5.14 12.26
C ARG A 41 -4.80 3.93 11.59
N MET A 42 -4.18 3.43 10.54
CA MET A 42 -4.61 2.17 9.92
C MET A 42 -4.49 1.02 10.93
N ARG A 43 -5.44 0.10 10.84
CA ARG A 43 -5.38 -1.23 11.46
C ARG A 43 -4.83 -2.22 10.41
N ASN A 44 -5.34 -3.44 10.39
CA ASN A 44 -5.03 -4.41 9.33
C ASN A 44 -5.73 -4.00 8.02
N THR A 45 -5.15 -2.99 7.36
CA THR A 45 -5.71 -2.41 6.14
C THR A 45 -4.91 -2.94 4.96
N ALA A 46 -5.54 -3.74 4.11
CA ALA A 46 -4.93 -4.37 2.96
C ALA A 46 -5.95 -4.50 1.81
N PHE A 47 -5.45 -4.78 0.63
CA PHE A 47 -6.32 -5.29 -0.44
C PHE A 47 -6.92 -6.63 -0.03
N VAL A 48 -8.17 -6.87 -0.40
CA VAL A 48 -8.75 -8.20 -0.29
C VAL A 48 -8.09 -9.09 -1.34
N PRO A 49 -7.67 -10.32 -0.99
CA PRO A 49 -7.09 -11.25 -1.96
C PRO A 49 -8.00 -11.46 -3.16
N GLY A 50 -7.40 -11.51 -4.35
CA GLY A 50 -8.06 -11.87 -5.59
C GLY A 50 -8.02 -13.39 -5.84
N HIS A 51 -7.96 -13.77 -7.11
CA HIS A 51 -7.97 -15.17 -7.53
C HIS A 51 -6.80 -15.56 -8.45
N HIS A 52 -5.92 -14.61 -8.75
CA HIS A 52 -4.77 -14.86 -9.62
C HIS A 52 -3.59 -15.43 -8.83
N THR A 53 -2.79 -16.26 -9.49
CA THR A 53 -1.47 -16.63 -8.98
C THR A 53 -0.45 -15.56 -9.36
N LEU A 54 0.65 -15.48 -8.61
CA LEU A 54 1.75 -14.56 -8.95
C LEU A 54 2.34 -14.86 -10.34
N ASP A 55 2.43 -16.14 -10.69
CA ASP A 55 2.96 -16.58 -11.99
C ASP A 55 2.06 -16.12 -13.15
N GLU A 56 0.74 -16.23 -13.02
CA GLU A 56 -0.21 -15.70 -14.00
C GLU A 56 -0.07 -14.18 -14.15
N MET A 57 0.10 -13.47 -13.05
CA MET A 57 0.29 -12.02 -13.06
C MET A 57 1.57 -11.64 -13.80
N ILE A 58 2.69 -12.32 -13.51
CA ILE A 58 3.98 -12.12 -14.19
C ILE A 58 3.85 -12.43 -15.68
N ALA A 59 3.25 -13.57 -16.03
CA ALA A 59 3.05 -14.00 -17.42
C ALA A 59 2.21 -13.00 -18.24
N SER A 60 1.35 -12.22 -17.60
CA SER A 60 0.51 -11.22 -18.24
C SER A 60 1.21 -9.89 -18.55
N ILE A 61 2.49 -9.74 -18.19
CA ILE A 61 3.26 -8.50 -18.34
C ILE A 61 4.28 -8.63 -19.47
N ASP A 62 4.10 -7.83 -20.50
CA ASP A 62 5.00 -7.81 -21.65
C ASP A 62 6.32 -7.10 -21.35
N ASP A 63 6.24 -5.93 -20.74
CA ASP A 63 7.37 -5.13 -20.28
C ASP A 63 7.01 -4.44 -18.96
N GLY A 64 7.71 -4.79 -17.88
CA GLY A 64 7.40 -4.26 -16.56
C GLY A 64 8.40 -4.70 -15.50
N TYR A 65 7.93 -4.69 -14.26
CA TYR A 65 8.77 -5.00 -13.10
C TYR A 65 7.98 -5.78 -12.06
N TYR A 66 8.62 -6.76 -11.43
CA TYR A 66 8.18 -7.37 -10.20
C TYR A 66 8.94 -6.73 -9.04
N LEU A 67 8.25 -5.95 -8.21
CA LEU A 67 8.82 -5.22 -7.09
C LEU A 67 8.61 -6.02 -5.81
N VAL A 68 9.70 -6.45 -5.17
CA VAL A 68 9.67 -7.43 -4.07
C VAL A 68 9.81 -6.75 -2.71
N LYS A 69 10.73 -5.78 -2.61
CA LYS A 69 11.02 -5.10 -1.35
C LYS A 69 11.01 -3.60 -1.54
N THR A 70 10.33 -2.93 -0.64
CA THR A 70 10.34 -1.48 -0.50
C THR A 70 11.34 -1.04 0.57
N GLY A 71 11.82 0.19 0.44
CA GLY A 71 12.54 0.91 1.48
C GLY A 71 11.67 1.99 2.10
N ASN A 72 12.33 3.07 2.51
CA ASN A 72 11.64 4.24 3.04
C ASN A 72 10.81 4.94 1.96
N GLY A 73 9.79 5.62 2.40
CA GLY A 73 8.95 6.41 1.52
C GLY A 73 7.99 7.28 2.31
N GLN A 74 7.20 8.03 1.58
CA GLN A 74 6.19 8.91 2.15
C GLN A 74 4.97 9.00 1.24
N ALA A 75 3.86 9.33 1.84
CA ALA A 75 2.65 9.76 1.15
C ALA A 75 2.13 11.02 1.87
N ASP A 76 1.50 11.90 1.14
CA ASP A 76 0.99 13.17 1.69
C ASP A 76 -0.53 13.29 1.59
N SER A 77 -1.05 14.45 2.00
CA SER A 77 -2.47 14.75 1.97
C SER A 77 -3.04 14.97 0.57
N THR A 78 -2.20 15.16 -0.44
CA THR A 78 -2.62 15.27 -1.85
C THR A 78 -2.76 13.89 -2.50
N SER A 79 -2.48 12.81 -1.76
CA SER A 79 -2.42 11.43 -2.23
C SER A 79 -1.22 11.13 -3.14
N GLU A 80 -0.25 12.02 -3.21
CA GLU A 80 1.03 11.75 -3.84
C GLU A 80 1.87 10.85 -2.94
N PHE A 81 2.58 9.93 -3.56
CA PHE A 81 3.49 9.05 -2.84
C PHE A 81 4.81 8.84 -3.59
N THR A 82 5.84 8.56 -2.81
CA THR A 82 7.15 8.10 -3.31
C THR A 82 7.69 7.05 -2.35
N PHE A 83 8.10 5.90 -2.88
CA PHE A 83 8.72 4.82 -2.12
C PHE A 83 9.98 4.31 -2.82
N ALA A 84 11.02 4.06 -2.03
CA ALA A 84 12.21 3.38 -2.51
C ALA A 84 11.91 1.89 -2.77
N ILE A 85 12.52 1.35 -3.81
CA ILE A 85 12.53 -0.07 -4.13
C ILE A 85 13.95 -0.59 -3.93
N THR A 86 14.11 -1.48 -2.97
CA THR A 86 15.42 -2.06 -2.63
C THR A 86 15.68 -3.38 -3.33
N MET A 87 14.64 -4.03 -3.84
CA MET A 87 14.76 -5.28 -4.59
C MET A 87 13.57 -5.47 -5.53
N GLY A 88 13.84 -5.86 -6.75
CA GLY A 88 12.85 -6.26 -7.74
C GLY A 88 13.49 -6.97 -8.91
N TYR A 89 12.68 -7.31 -9.92
CA TYR A 89 13.11 -7.97 -11.16
C TYR A 89 12.46 -7.30 -12.36
N LYS A 90 13.22 -7.18 -13.44
CA LYS A 90 12.65 -6.82 -14.75
C LYS A 90 11.78 -7.98 -15.24
N ILE A 91 10.62 -7.65 -15.81
CA ILE A 91 9.78 -8.61 -16.54
C ILE A 91 9.88 -8.26 -18.02
N LYS A 92 10.08 -9.27 -18.85
CA LYS A 92 10.02 -9.16 -20.31
C LYS A 92 9.33 -10.39 -20.89
N ASN A 93 8.30 -10.17 -21.72
CA ASN A 93 7.49 -11.22 -22.34
C ASN A 93 7.03 -12.28 -21.32
N GLY A 94 6.47 -11.84 -20.20
CA GLY A 94 5.95 -12.72 -19.16
C GLY A 94 7.01 -13.47 -18.34
N THR A 95 8.28 -13.11 -18.45
CA THR A 95 9.38 -13.84 -17.78
C THR A 95 10.21 -12.90 -16.92
N LEU A 96 10.58 -13.38 -15.72
CA LEU A 96 11.50 -12.66 -14.84
C LEU A 96 12.91 -12.64 -15.43
N GLY A 97 13.46 -11.44 -15.52
CA GLY A 97 14.82 -11.20 -16.00
C GLY A 97 15.77 -10.77 -14.88
N ARG A 98 16.66 -9.82 -15.20
CA ARG A 98 17.68 -9.35 -14.25
C ARG A 98 17.05 -8.70 -13.02
N ALA A 99 17.71 -8.86 -11.88
CA ALA A 99 17.39 -8.14 -10.66
C ALA A 99 17.62 -6.64 -10.83
N ILE A 100 16.79 -5.84 -10.19
CA ILE A 100 16.93 -4.39 -10.05
C ILE A 100 16.96 -4.01 -8.58
N LYS A 101 17.62 -2.93 -8.27
CA LYS A 101 17.68 -2.33 -6.94
C LYS A 101 17.83 -0.81 -7.06
N ASP A 102 17.68 -0.13 -5.92
CA ASP A 102 17.96 1.31 -5.78
C ASP A 102 17.20 2.17 -6.81
N THR A 103 15.92 1.88 -6.97
CA THR A 103 14.99 2.70 -7.74
C THR A 103 13.86 3.22 -6.86
N THR A 104 12.99 4.02 -7.43
CA THR A 104 11.81 4.55 -6.73
C THR A 104 10.54 4.26 -7.53
N ILE A 105 9.42 4.17 -6.82
CA ILE A 105 8.09 4.29 -7.42
C ILE A 105 7.44 5.56 -6.91
N SER A 106 6.66 6.21 -7.76
CA SER A 106 5.89 7.39 -7.40
C SER A 106 4.58 7.48 -8.18
N GLY A 107 3.65 8.25 -7.66
CA GLY A 107 2.38 8.48 -8.31
C GLY A 107 1.37 9.17 -7.41
N VAL A 108 0.17 9.37 -7.93
CA VAL A 108 -1.01 9.74 -7.16
C VAL A 108 -1.79 8.47 -6.85
N ALA A 109 -2.03 8.19 -5.57
CA ALA A 109 -2.59 6.91 -5.14
C ALA A 109 -3.91 6.56 -5.83
N PHE A 110 -4.84 7.52 -5.96
CA PHE A 110 -6.12 7.26 -6.62
C PHE A 110 -5.98 6.95 -8.11
N ASP A 111 -5.00 7.53 -8.79
CA ASP A 111 -4.77 7.24 -10.21
C ASP A 111 -4.12 5.87 -10.39
N VAL A 112 -3.17 5.51 -9.52
CA VAL A 112 -2.58 4.17 -9.52
C VAL A 112 -3.63 3.11 -9.22
N LEU A 113 -4.50 3.32 -8.22
CA LEU A 113 -5.57 2.40 -7.86
C LEU A 113 -6.54 2.11 -9.01
N LYS A 114 -6.83 3.09 -9.86
CA LYS A 114 -7.68 2.90 -11.07
C LYS A 114 -7.04 1.98 -12.11
N THR A 115 -5.74 1.77 -12.04
CA THR A 115 -5.00 0.91 -12.99
C THR A 115 -4.81 -0.51 -12.49
N VAL A 116 -5.28 -0.84 -11.28
CA VAL A 116 -5.19 -2.21 -10.73
C VAL A 116 -6.15 -3.12 -11.51
N ASP A 117 -5.58 -4.11 -12.19
CA ASP A 117 -6.32 -5.05 -13.04
C ASP A 117 -6.20 -6.51 -12.60
N MET A 118 -5.20 -6.86 -11.78
CA MET A 118 -5.05 -8.18 -11.18
C MET A 118 -4.61 -8.09 -9.71
N ILE A 119 -5.13 -8.99 -8.90
CA ILE A 119 -4.78 -9.14 -7.48
C ILE A 119 -4.54 -10.62 -7.20
N SER A 120 -3.44 -10.95 -6.50
CA SER A 120 -3.13 -12.34 -6.17
C SER A 120 -4.03 -12.92 -5.08
N SER A 121 -4.11 -14.26 -5.06
CA SER A 121 -4.82 -15.00 -4.02
C SER A 121 -4.04 -15.04 -2.69
N ASP A 122 -2.72 -14.91 -2.76
CA ASP A 122 -1.85 -15.07 -1.60
C ASP A 122 -1.61 -13.76 -0.88
N MET A 123 -1.65 -13.82 0.46
CA MET A 123 -1.29 -12.72 1.35
C MET A 123 0.14 -12.90 1.85
N VAL A 124 0.96 -11.89 1.69
CA VAL A 124 2.33 -11.86 2.24
C VAL A 124 2.37 -10.82 3.37
N TRP A 125 2.91 -11.21 4.51
CA TRP A 125 3.04 -10.35 5.68
C TRP A 125 4.51 -10.12 6.01
N SER A 126 4.85 -8.88 6.36
CA SER A 126 6.15 -8.46 6.83
C SER A 126 6.00 -7.66 8.11
N SER A 127 6.84 -7.92 9.08
CA SER A 127 6.95 -7.14 10.32
C SER A 127 8.24 -6.31 10.30
N GLY A 128 8.28 -5.26 11.10
CA GLY A 128 9.47 -4.43 11.24
C GLY A 128 9.41 -3.09 10.51
N GLY A 129 8.21 -2.65 10.12
CA GLY A 129 7.97 -1.28 9.66
C GLY A 129 7.79 -0.30 10.82
N MET A 130 8.03 0.97 10.55
CA MET A 130 7.72 2.08 11.47
C MET A 130 6.83 3.08 10.76
N CYS A 131 5.80 3.55 11.45
CA CYS A 131 4.89 4.58 10.94
C CYS A 131 5.09 5.88 11.73
N GLY A 132 5.44 6.96 11.05
CA GLY A 132 5.65 8.28 11.63
C GLY A 132 4.47 9.21 11.34
N LYS A 133 3.50 9.26 12.23
CA LYS A 133 2.43 10.26 12.20
C LYS A 133 2.44 11.02 13.53
N LYS A 134 3.20 12.11 13.61
CA LYS A 134 3.51 12.84 14.86
C LYS A 134 4.21 11.98 15.93
N GLN A 135 3.99 10.70 15.93
CA GLN A 135 4.50 9.68 16.85
C GLN A 135 5.02 8.50 16.04
N TRP A 136 6.14 7.93 16.43
CA TRP A 136 6.67 6.69 15.86
C TRP A 136 5.99 5.48 16.50
N ILE A 137 5.51 4.56 15.66
CA ILE A 137 4.86 3.34 16.13
C ILE A 137 5.24 2.17 15.25
N PRO A 138 5.60 1.02 15.83
CA PRO A 138 5.88 -0.17 15.04
C PRO A 138 4.62 -0.67 14.33
N VAL A 139 4.79 -1.08 13.08
CA VAL A 139 3.71 -1.59 12.24
C VAL A 139 4.15 -2.82 11.47
N GLY A 140 3.20 -3.72 11.22
CA GLY A 140 3.32 -4.74 10.19
C GLY A 140 2.73 -4.22 8.87
N MET A 141 3.26 -4.71 7.77
CA MET A 141 2.78 -4.44 6.42
C MET A 141 2.47 -5.75 5.73
N GLY A 142 1.49 -5.75 4.85
CA GLY A 142 1.18 -6.95 4.08
C GLY A 142 0.02 -6.73 3.14
N GLY A 143 -0.15 -7.69 2.25
CA GLY A 143 -1.22 -7.70 1.26
C GLY A 143 -0.96 -8.74 0.19
N PRO A 144 -1.90 -8.92 -0.72
CA PRO A 144 -1.68 -9.65 -1.95
C PRO A 144 -0.78 -8.86 -2.90
N ALA A 145 -0.18 -9.52 -3.86
CA ALA A 145 0.45 -8.83 -4.99
C ALA A 145 -0.63 -8.14 -5.82
N ILE A 146 -0.32 -6.95 -6.30
CA ILE A 146 -1.20 -6.18 -7.20
C ILE A 146 -0.47 -5.85 -8.50
N LYS A 147 -1.16 -5.95 -9.62
CA LYS A 147 -0.67 -5.48 -10.92
C LYS A 147 -1.30 -4.13 -11.21
N CYS A 148 -0.47 -3.13 -11.38
CA CYS A 148 -0.90 -1.75 -11.64
C CYS A 148 0.15 -0.99 -12.46
N LYS A 149 -0.19 0.23 -12.84
CA LYS A 149 0.74 1.18 -13.49
C LYS A 149 1.20 2.22 -12.48
N VAL A 150 2.50 2.43 -12.41
CA VAL A 150 3.14 3.38 -11.50
C VAL A 150 4.37 3.97 -12.18
N ASN A 151 4.77 5.17 -11.80
CA ASN A 151 6.02 5.75 -12.29
C ASN A 151 7.20 5.04 -11.63
N ILE A 152 8.19 4.64 -12.42
CA ILE A 152 9.43 4.02 -11.93
C ILE A 152 10.61 4.89 -12.30
N GLY A 153 11.51 5.09 -11.32
CA GLY A 153 12.65 5.97 -11.48
C GLY A 153 12.18 7.41 -11.49
N GLY A 154 12.24 8.06 -10.35
CA GLY A 154 12.03 9.48 -10.21
C GLY A 154 13.37 10.18 -10.01
N ARG A 155 13.57 11.32 -10.64
CA ARG A 155 14.49 12.34 -10.18
C ARG A 155 13.73 13.28 -9.29
#